data_7118c76b9b86ec8375abbcfb8e508574
#
_entry.id   7118c76b9b86ec8375abbcfb8e508574
#
_cell.length_a   1.000
_cell.length_b   1.000
_cell.length_c   1.000
_cell.angle_alpha   90.00
_cell.angle_beta   90.00
_cell.angle_gamma   90.00
#
_symmetry.space_group_name_H-M   'P 1'
#
loop_
_entity.id
_entity.type
_entity.pdbx_description
1 polymer ?
#
loop_
_entity_poly.entity_id
_entity_poly.type
_entity_poly.pdbx_seq_one_letter_code
_entity_poly.pdbx_strand_id
1 'polypeptide(L)'
;MARNAKGCASTLTWTIIRNILNFLWEQGFKMRINREEILDLMKNAPLKELGQRALRVKQRLHPENLTTFIVDRNINYTNICFVDCKFCAFKRTLKEKDAYVLSYEEIDQKIEELLAIGGTQILFQGGVHPQLKIDYYENLVSHIAQKFPTITIHGFSAVEIDYISKISKLSLKEVLERLKNAGLSSIPGAGAEILSDRVRDVIAPKKLSSDRWIEVHRMAHFCGIKSTATMMFGSVDNEEDVIEHLQRVRDLQDETGGFRAFILWSFQPNNTPLKEEIPSIKKASSNRYLRYLACSRIFLDNIQNIQSSWVTQGSMIGQLALLFGANDLGSVMMEENVVKAAGTSFCMNEAEMIELIEDIGSVAAKRNTAYEILKRYPAKAKV
;
A
#
# COMPACT_ATOMS: atom_id res chain seq x y z
N MET A 1 25.44 -7.64 51.32
CA MET A 1 25.29 -8.59 50.19
C MET A 1 23.81 -8.80 49.93
N ALA A 2 23.23 -8.00 49.04
CA ALA A 2 21.86 -8.20 48.57
C ALA A 2 21.71 -7.47 47.20
N ARG A 3 22.19 -8.09 46.14
CA ARG A 3 21.92 -7.70 44.75
C ARG A 3 21.85 -8.98 43.92
N ASN A 4 20.86 -9.08 43.03
CA ASN A 4 20.60 -10.13 42.01
C ASN A 4 19.52 -11.18 42.37
N ALA A 5 18.27 -10.73 42.50
CA ALA A 5 17.14 -11.65 42.42
C ALA A 5 15.96 -11.13 41.58
N LYS A 6 16.07 -9.93 40.96
CA LYS A 6 14.95 -9.33 40.17
C LYS A 6 14.98 -9.57 38.65
N GLY A 7 16.07 -10.10 38.11
CA GLY A 7 16.23 -10.32 36.66
C GLY A 7 15.74 -11.67 36.12
N CYS A 8 15.64 -12.68 36.96
CA CYS A 8 15.38 -14.05 36.53
C CYS A 8 13.87 -14.42 36.46
N ALA A 9 13.03 -13.74 37.25
CA ALA A 9 11.60 -14.03 37.30
C ALA A 9 10.82 -13.48 36.07
N SER A 10 11.29 -12.38 35.45
CA SER A 10 10.61 -11.79 34.29
C SER A 10 10.84 -12.59 33.00
N THR A 11 12.02 -13.10 32.77
CA THR A 11 12.37 -13.88 31.56
C THR A 11 11.71 -15.27 31.55
N LEU A 12 11.61 -15.93 32.70
CA LEU A 12 10.93 -17.23 32.81
C LEU A 12 9.42 -17.11 32.57
N THR A 13 8.78 -16.06 33.10
CA THR A 13 7.34 -15.83 32.94
C THR A 13 6.98 -15.56 31.47
N TRP A 14 7.78 -14.77 30.75
CA TRP A 14 7.58 -14.48 29.34
C TRP A 14 7.77 -15.70 28.46
N THR A 15 8.73 -16.57 28.74
CA THR A 15 8.95 -17.81 27.99
C THR A 15 7.79 -18.78 28.17
N ILE A 16 7.22 -18.90 29.36
CA ILE A 16 6.06 -19.74 29.65
C ILE A 16 4.81 -19.19 28.96
N ILE A 17 4.55 -17.86 29.06
CA ILE A 17 3.46 -17.21 28.36
C ILE A 17 3.58 -17.40 26.84
N ARG A 18 4.77 -17.22 26.30
CA ARG A 18 5.06 -17.43 24.88
C ARG A 18 4.78 -18.87 24.41
N ASN A 19 5.14 -19.87 25.23
CA ASN A 19 4.89 -21.28 24.92
C ASN A 19 3.39 -21.61 25.03
N ILE A 20 2.68 -21.05 25.99
CA ILE A 20 1.23 -21.21 26.15
C ILE A 20 0.50 -20.53 24.98
N LEU A 21 0.89 -19.34 24.58
CA LEU A 21 0.32 -18.64 23.42
C LEU A 21 0.59 -19.37 22.11
N ASN A 22 1.79 -19.94 21.92
CA ASN A 22 2.08 -20.78 20.77
C ASN A 22 1.25 -22.08 20.78
N PHE A 23 1.09 -22.74 21.92
CA PHE A 23 0.26 -23.93 22.07
C PHE A 23 -1.23 -23.64 21.83
N LEU A 24 -1.76 -22.56 22.39
CA LEU A 24 -3.15 -22.12 22.16
C LEU A 24 -3.37 -21.72 20.70
N TRP A 25 -2.36 -21.10 20.08
CA TRP A 25 -2.35 -20.77 18.65
C TRP A 25 -2.38 -22.03 17.76
N GLU A 26 -1.63 -23.08 18.13
CA GLU A 26 -1.63 -24.39 17.45
C GLU A 26 -2.95 -25.14 17.63
N GLN A 27 -3.65 -24.93 18.75
CA GLN A 27 -4.97 -25.53 19.05
C GLN A 27 -6.15 -24.75 18.44
N GLY A 28 -5.90 -23.69 17.65
CA GLY A 28 -6.96 -22.91 17.00
C GLY A 28 -7.68 -21.90 17.92
N PHE A 29 -7.22 -21.70 19.13
CA PHE A 29 -7.70 -20.64 20.01
C PHE A 29 -7.18 -19.29 19.47
N LYS A 30 -8.03 -18.55 18.80
CA LYS A 30 -7.78 -17.27 18.15
C LYS A 30 -7.69 -16.14 19.17
N MET A 31 -6.60 -16.08 19.94
CA MET A 31 -6.26 -14.81 20.57
C MET A 31 -5.56 -13.94 19.54
N ARG A 32 -6.24 -12.88 19.18
CA ARG A 32 -5.75 -11.86 18.25
C ARG A 32 -4.58 -11.14 18.89
N ILE A 33 -3.41 -11.08 18.21
CA ILE A 33 -2.24 -10.38 18.72
C ILE A 33 -2.57 -8.90 18.99
N ASN A 34 -2.21 -8.41 20.17
CA ASN A 34 -2.44 -7.03 20.57
C ASN A 34 -1.28 -6.10 20.18
N ARG A 35 -1.45 -4.80 20.46
CA ARG A 35 -0.49 -3.75 20.11
C ARG A 35 0.87 -3.94 20.78
N GLU A 36 0.89 -4.30 22.04
CA GLU A 36 2.12 -4.48 22.82
C GLU A 36 2.92 -5.69 22.36
N GLU A 37 2.24 -6.80 22.11
CA GLU A 37 2.83 -8.03 21.63
C GLU A 37 3.47 -7.87 20.24
N ILE A 38 2.78 -7.21 19.30
CA ILE A 38 3.35 -7.00 17.96
C ILE A 38 4.51 -5.99 18.00
N LEU A 39 4.47 -4.98 18.87
CA LEU A 39 5.56 -4.05 19.07
C LEU A 39 6.80 -4.75 19.62
N ASP A 40 6.64 -5.64 20.60
CA ASP A 40 7.73 -6.46 21.12
C ASP A 40 8.34 -7.35 20.05
N LEU A 41 7.49 -8.04 19.27
CA LEU A 41 7.96 -8.84 18.13
C LEU A 41 8.70 -8.00 17.10
N MET A 42 8.19 -6.81 16.79
CA MET A 42 8.80 -5.91 15.81
C MET A 42 10.19 -5.43 16.27
N LYS A 43 10.39 -5.19 17.55
CA LYS A 43 11.67 -4.73 18.11
C LYS A 43 12.67 -5.87 18.34
N ASN A 44 12.21 -7.00 18.87
CA ASN A 44 13.08 -7.97 19.52
C ASN A 44 13.16 -9.34 18.83
N ALA A 45 12.13 -9.76 18.04
CA ALA A 45 12.14 -11.09 17.46
C ALA A 45 13.20 -11.22 16.34
N PRO A 46 13.88 -12.38 16.22
CA PRO A 46 14.73 -12.67 15.08
C PRO A 46 13.95 -12.61 13.75
N LEU A 47 14.57 -12.06 12.69
CA LEU A 47 13.89 -11.91 11.39
C LEU A 47 13.37 -13.24 10.84
N LYS A 48 14.14 -14.34 11.01
CA LYS A 48 13.73 -15.69 10.61
C LYS A 48 12.42 -16.12 11.30
N GLU A 49 12.29 -15.85 12.59
CA GLU A 49 11.08 -16.19 13.37
C GLU A 49 9.87 -15.40 12.86
N LEU A 50 10.04 -14.10 12.63
CA LEU A 50 8.98 -13.26 12.06
C LEU A 50 8.51 -13.78 10.70
N GLY A 51 9.44 -14.12 9.80
CA GLY A 51 9.13 -14.68 8.49
C GLY A 51 8.33 -15.98 8.60
N GLN A 52 8.74 -16.91 9.49
CA GLN A 52 8.02 -18.16 9.71
C GLN A 52 6.59 -17.94 10.26
N ARG A 53 6.43 -17.01 11.21
CA ARG A 53 5.09 -16.66 11.74
C ARG A 53 4.19 -16.05 10.67
N ALA A 54 4.72 -15.08 9.91
CA ALA A 54 3.99 -14.43 8.82
C ALA A 54 3.60 -15.42 7.72
N LEU A 55 4.51 -16.33 7.36
CA LEU A 55 4.25 -17.37 6.36
C LEU A 55 3.10 -18.31 6.79
N ARG A 56 3.05 -18.70 8.07
CA ARG A 56 1.91 -19.49 8.59
C ARG A 56 0.58 -18.74 8.49
N VAL A 57 0.57 -17.44 8.78
CA VAL A 57 -0.65 -16.61 8.60
C VAL A 57 -1.04 -16.56 7.12
N LYS A 58 -0.08 -16.32 6.21
CA LYS A 58 -0.31 -16.35 4.76
C LYS A 58 -0.92 -17.69 4.32
N GLN A 59 -0.31 -18.81 4.70
CA GLN A 59 -0.76 -20.15 4.31
C GLN A 59 -2.19 -20.46 4.78
N ARG A 60 -2.56 -19.97 5.96
CA ARG A 60 -3.95 -20.10 6.46
C ARG A 60 -4.95 -19.29 5.64
N LEU A 61 -4.57 -18.06 5.22
CA LEU A 61 -5.43 -17.20 4.43
C LEU A 61 -5.46 -17.59 2.94
N HIS A 62 -4.37 -18.20 2.44
CA HIS A 62 -4.15 -18.60 1.05
C HIS A 62 -3.65 -20.04 0.96
N PRO A 63 -4.50 -21.06 1.27
CA PRO A 63 -4.08 -22.45 1.32
C PRO A 63 -3.70 -23.04 -0.06
N GLU A 64 -4.18 -22.43 -1.14
CA GLU A 64 -3.89 -22.89 -2.52
C GLU A 64 -2.45 -22.59 -2.98
N ASN A 65 -1.62 -21.99 -2.15
CA ASN A 65 -0.25 -21.56 -2.48
C ASN A 65 -0.17 -20.72 -3.77
N LEU A 66 -1.20 -19.88 -4.00
CA LEU A 66 -1.20 -18.92 -5.10
C LEU A 66 -0.48 -17.64 -4.69
N THR A 67 0.31 -17.11 -5.61
CA THR A 67 0.82 -15.73 -5.54
C THR A 67 0.30 -14.96 -6.74
N THR A 68 -0.38 -13.85 -6.45
CA THR A 68 -1.04 -13.05 -7.47
C THR A 68 -0.16 -11.89 -7.95
N PHE A 69 -0.46 -11.40 -9.16
CA PHE A 69 0.06 -10.15 -9.72
C PHE A 69 -0.99 -9.52 -10.64
N ILE A 70 -0.83 -8.24 -10.97
CA ILE A 70 -1.70 -7.52 -11.87
C ILE A 70 -0.91 -6.85 -12.99
N VAL A 71 -1.51 -6.76 -14.18
CA VAL A 71 -1.01 -5.93 -15.27
C VAL A 71 -1.83 -4.65 -15.27
N ASP A 72 -1.21 -3.56 -14.83
CA ASP A 72 -1.82 -2.24 -14.76
C ASP A 72 -0.84 -1.13 -15.15
N ARG A 73 -1.35 0.07 -15.25
CA ARG A 73 -0.56 1.27 -15.52
C ARG A 73 -0.89 2.36 -14.51
N ASN A 74 0.14 2.99 -13.94
CA ASN A 74 -0.01 4.20 -13.16
C ASN A 74 -0.11 5.40 -14.12
N ILE A 75 -1.24 6.12 -14.08
CA ILE A 75 -1.44 7.34 -14.87
C ILE A 75 -1.58 8.52 -13.90
N ASN A 76 -0.55 9.35 -13.87
CA ASN A 76 -0.58 10.59 -13.13
C ASN A 76 -1.15 11.68 -14.04
N TYR A 77 -2.45 11.97 -13.94
CA TYR A 77 -3.14 12.92 -14.82
C TYR A 77 -2.69 14.37 -14.63
N THR A 78 -2.02 14.70 -13.51
CA THR A 78 -1.35 15.97 -13.27
C THR A 78 -0.24 15.83 -12.22
N ASN A 79 0.83 16.60 -12.35
CA ASN A 79 1.85 16.76 -11.31
C ASN A 79 1.67 18.04 -10.49
N ILE A 80 0.69 18.88 -10.81
CA ILE A 80 0.41 20.12 -10.09
C ILE A 80 -0.20 19.80 -8.74
N CYS A 81 0.50 20.20 -7.64
CA CYS A 81 0.06 19.89 -6.29
C CYS A 81 0.38 21.03 -5.32
N PHE A 82 -0.63 21.49 -4.57
CA PHE A 82 -0.44 22.52 -3.55
C PHE A 82 -0.12 21.97 -2.15
N VAL A 83 -0.26 20.66 -1.93
CA VAL A 83 -0.11 20.03 -0.60
C VAL A 83 1.31 20.11 -0.07
N ASP A 84 2.30 20.18 -0.96
CA ASP A 84 3.70 20.44 -0.62
C ASP A 84 4.33 19.43 0.35
N CYS A 85 4.12 18.14 0.07
CA CYS A 85 4.73 17.07 0.85
C CYS A 85 6.26 17.08 0.68
N LYS A 86 7.01 17.10 1.78
CA LYS A 86 8.48 17.18 1.78
C LYS A 86 9.17 15.90 1.27
N PHE A 87 8.46 14.79 1.23
CA PHE A 87 8.95 13.52 0.70
C PHE A 87 8.70 13.34 -0.81
N CYS A 88 7.96 14.24 -1.46
CA CYS A 88 7.54 14.09 -2.85
C CYS A 88 8.46 14.88 -3.80
N ALA A 89 9.19 14.16 -4.65
CA ALA A 89 10.01 14.73 -5.71
C ALA A 89 9.23 15.00 -7.02
N PHE A 90 8.00 14.48 -7.13
CA PHE A 90 7.19 14.55 -8.35
C PHE A 90 6.36 15.83 -8.48
N LYS A 91 5.94 16.43 -7.37
CA LYS A 91 5.06 17.61 -7.36
C LYS A 91 5.63 18.79 -8.14
N ARG A 92 4.73 19.57 -8.74
CA ARG A 92 5.02 20.88 -9.37
C ARG A 92 4.01 21.93 -8.89
N THR A 93 4.43 23.17 -8.93
CA THR A 93 3.53 24.32 -8.79
C THR A 93 2.97 24.71 -10.15
N LEU A 94 1.86 25.46 -10.20
CA LEU A 94 1.26 25.98 -11.46
C LEU A 94 2.24 26.78 -12.33
N LYS A 95 3.34 27.29 -11.75
CA LYS A 95 4.27 28.19 -12.45
C LYS A 95 5.50 27.48 -13.00
N GLU A 96 5.70 26.22 -12.66
CA GLU A 96 6.85 25.45 -13.13
C GLU A 96 6.67 25.01 -14.58
N LYS A 97 7.76 25.04 -15.35
CA LYS A 97 7.72 24.82 -16.81
C LYS A 97 7.30 23.40 -17.21
N ASP A 98 7.56 22.43 -16.33
CA ASP A 98 7.21 21.02 -16.50
C ASP A 98 5.95 20.61 -15.71
N ALA A 99 5.18 21.62 -15.27
CA ALA A 99 3.83 21.38 -14.75
C ALA A 99 2.87 21.01 -15.89
N TYR A 100 2.03 19.99 -15.65
CA TYR A 100 1.10 19.51 -16.67
C TYR A 100 -0.26 19.06 -16.07
N VAL A 101 -1.26 19.08 -16.94
CA VAL A 101 -2.50 18.33 -16.82
C VAL A 101 -2.65 17.59 -18.15
N LEU A 102 -2.72 16.25 -18.11
CA LEU A 102 -2.86 15.45 -19.33
C LEU A 102 -4.19 15.72 -20.05
N SER A 103 -4.12 15.76 -21.36
CA SER A 103 -5.33 15.80 -22.20
C SER A 103 -6.02 14.43 -22.21
N TYR A 104 -7.25 14.39 -22.70
CA TYR A 104 -8.00 13.13 -22.87
C TYR A 104 -7.30 12.20 -23.84
N GLU A 105 -6.74 12.74 -24.92
CA GLU A 105 -6.01 12.01 -25.96
C GLU A 105 -4.74 11.33 -25.39
N GLU A 106 -4.00 12.03 -24.52
CA GLU A 106 -2.80 11.46 -23.86
C GLU A 106 -3.19 10.34 -22.87
N ILE A 107 -4.30 10.50 -22.16
CA ILE A 107 -4.82 9.46 -21.26
C ILE A 107 -5.32 8.25 -22.07
N ASP A 108 -6.05 8.48 -23.14
CA ASP A 108 -6.56 7.45 -24.04
C ASP A 108 -5.42 6.62 -24.62
N GLN A 109 -4.39 7.26 -25.17
CA GLN A 109 -3.21 6.58 -25.69
C GLN A 109 -2.56 5.68 -24.64
N LYS A 110 -2.41 6.16 -23.40
CA LYS A 110 -1.84 5.36 -22.31
C LYS A 110 -2.70 4.14 -21.98
N ILE A 111 -4.01 4.26 -22.05
CA ILE A 111 -4.93 3.13 -21.80
C ILE A 111 -4.92 2.14 -22.98
N GLU A 112 -4.85 2.62 -24.22
CA GLU A 112 -4.72 1.76 -25.42
C GLU A 112 -3.43 0.94 -25.37
N GLU A 113 -2.30 1.54 -25.02
CA GLU A 113 -1.02 0.84 -24.81
C GLU A 113 -1.11 -0.22 -23.71
N LEU A 114 -1.82 0.07 -22.60
CA LEU A 114 -2.07 -0.89 -21.53
C LEU A 114 -2.93 -2.07 -21.98
N LEU A 115 -4.01 -1.80 -22.73
CA LEU A 115 -4.88 -2.84 -23.27
C LEU A 115 -4.13 -3.76 -24.25
N ALA A 116 -3.19 -3.23 -25.04
CA ALA A 116 -2.39 -4.01 -25.99
C ALA A 116 -1.55 -5.11 -25.31
N ILE A 117 -1.19 -4.93 -24.02
CA ILE A 117 -0.48 -5.95 -23.23
C ILE A 117 -1.40 -6.73 -22.28
N GLY A 118 -2.71 -6.61 -22.45
CA GLY A 118 -3.72 -7.32 -21.64
C GLY A 118 -3.87 -6.78 -20.23
N GLY A 119 -3.64 -5.48 -20.04
CA GLY A 119 -3.89 -4.80 -18.76
C GLY A 119 -5.38 -4.65 -18.46
N THR A 120 -5.72 -4.55 -17.18
CA THR A 120 -7.11 -4.56 -16.71
C THR A 120 -7.46 -3.41 -15.79
N GLN A 121 -6.45 -2.65 -15.33
CA GLN A 121 -6.62 -1.58 -14.36
C GLN A 121 -5.72 -0.40 -14.71
N ILE A 122 -6.20 0.80 -14.45
CA ILE A 122 -5.34 1.97 -14.29
C ILE A 122 -5.29 2.35 -12.80
N LEU A 123 -4.08 2.64 -12.29
CA LEU A 123 -3.88 3.35 -11.03
C LEU A 123 -3.88 4.84 -11.36
N PHE A 124 -5.02 5.50 -11.13
CA PHE A 124 -5.30 6.83 -11.61
C PHE A 124 -5.21 7.87 -10.52
N GLN A 125 -4.06 8.51 -10.38
CA GLN A 125 -3.74 9.45 -9.31
C GLN A 125 -3.00 10.67 -9.85
N GLY A 126 -3.21 11.84 -9.22
CA GLY A 126 -2.49 13.05 -9.60
C GLY A 126 -2.06 13.89 -8.40
N GLY A 127 -1.45 15.02 -8.70
CA GLY A 127 -1.28 16.09 -7.73
C GLY A 127 -2.63 16.68 -7.34
N VAL A 128 -2.71 17.26 -6.14
CA VAL A 128 -3.91 17.98 -5.69
C VAL A 128 -3.94 19.36 -6.32
N HIS A 129 -4.63 19.47 -7.45
CA HIS A 129 -4.66 20.68 -8.25
C HIS A 129 -5.55 21.75 -7.61
N PRO A 130 -5.07 23.00 -7.41
CA PRO A 130 -5.78 24.01 -6.62
C PRO A 130 -7.04 24.57 -7.27
N GLN A 131 -7.31 24.32 -8.55
CA GLN A 131 -8.41 24.92 -9.31
C GLN A 131 -9.42 23.92 -9.87
N LEU A 132 -9.07 22.62 -9.98
CA LEU A 132 -9.97 21.62 -10.55
C LEU A 132 -11.03 21.20 -9.53
N LYS A 133 -12.30 21.32 -9.93
CA LYS A 133 -13.47 20.95 -9.12
C LYS A 133 -14.03 19.60 -9.57
N ILE A 134 -15.00 19.10 -8.84
CA ILE A 134 -15.63 17.79 -9.06
C ILE A 134 -16.04 17.56 -10.51
N ASP A 135 -16.57 18.56 -11.20
CA ASP A 135 -17.06 18.42 -12.59
C ASP A 135 -15.94 17.99 -13.55
N TYR A 136 -14.71 18.48 -13.34
CA TYR A 136 -13.56 18.04 -14.11
C TYR A 136 -13.30 16.53 -13.90
N TYR A 137 -13.24 16.09 -12.65
CA TYR A 137 -12.94 14.70 -12.31
C TYR A 137 -14.05 13.74 -12.73
N GLU A 138 -15.31 14.15 -12.56
CA GLU A 138 -16.48 13.38 -12.99
C GLU A 138 -16.48 13.18 -14.51
N ASN A 139 -16.26 14.26 -15.28
CA ASN A 139 -16.17 14.19 -16.75
C ASN A 139 -15.01 13.29 -17.20
N LEU A 140 -13.84 13.40 -16.55
CA LEU A 140 -12.67 12.60 -16.88
C LEU A 140 -12.90 11.12 -16.60
N VAL A 141 -13.46 10.77 -15.44
CA VAL A 141 -13.81 9.38 -15.09
C VAL A 141 -14.88 8.82 -16.02
N SER A 142 -15.91 9.62 -16.33
CA SER A 142 -16.98 9.22 -17.27
C SER A 142 -16.45 8.96 -18.67
N HIS A 143 -15.55 9.82 -19.18
CA HIS A 143 -14.88 9.61 -20.46
C HIS A 143 -14.15 8.27 -20.53
N ILE A 144 -13.31 8.00 -19.50
CA ILE A 144 -12.55 6.75 -19.44
C ILE A 144 -13.50 5.54 -19.36
N ALA A 145 -14.49 5.58 -18.49
CA ALA A 145 -15.43 4.47 -18.30
C ALA A 145 -16.27 4.18 -19.56
N GLN A 146 -16.66 5.21 -20.32
CA GLN A 146 -17.42 5.05 -21.56
C GLN A 146 -16.55 4.54 -22.71
N LYS A 147 -15.34 5.08 -22.87
CA LYS A 147 -14.43 4.70 -23.95
C LYS A 147 -13.78 3.35 -23.74
N PHE A 148 -13.46 3.01 -22.49
CA PHE A 148 -12.72 1.80 -22.10
C PHE A 148 -13.46 0.98 -21.03
N PRO A 149 -14.63 0.40 -21.36
CA PRO A 149 -15.51 -0.26 -20.37
C PRO A 149 -14.91 -1.50 -19.71
N THR A 150 -13.82 -2.06 -20.24
CA THR A 150 -13.10 -3.22 -19.68
C THR A 150 -12.00 -2.81 -18.69
N ILE A 151 -11.67 -1.51 -18.60
CA ILE A 151 -10.65 -1.00 -17.70
C ILE A 151 -11.28 -0.63 -16.36
N THR A 152 -10.69 -1.16 -15.28
CA THR A 152 -11.05 -0.77 -13.93
C THR A 152 -10.32 0.50 -13.53
N ILE A 153 -11.06 1.53 -13.10
CA ILE A 153 -10.50 2.78 -12.58
C ILE A 153 -10.27 2.62 -11.09
N HIS A 154 -9.02 2.38 -10.68
CA HIS A 154 -8.56 2.42 -9.29
C HIS A 154 -7.92 3.79 -9.06
N GLY A 155 -8.69 4.76 -8.58
CA GLY A 155 -8.30 6.15 -8.73
C GLY A 155 -8.51 7.01 -7.51
N PHE A 156 -7.80 8.11 -7.54
CA PHE A 156 -7.71 9.15 -6.53
C PHE A 156 -7.14 8.68 -5.19
N SER A 157 -6.62 9.59 -4.42
CA SER A 157 -6.25 9.36 -3.02
C SER A 157 -7.28 9.98 -2.09
N ALA A 158 -7.27 9.59 -0.81
CA ALA A 158 -8.07 10.25 0.21
C ALA A 158 -7.81 11.76 0.27
N VAL A 159 -6.57 12.18 -0.05
CA VAL A 159 -6.17 13.60 -0.09
C VAL A 159 -6.86 14.35 -1.24
N GLU A 160 -6.90 13.74 -2.42
CA GLU A 160 -7.61 14.31 -3.59
C GLU A 160 -9.10 14.41 -3.32
N ILE A 161 -9.73 13.34 -2.81
CA ILE A 161 -11.18 13.30 -2.49
C ILE A 161 -11.56 14.37 -1.46
N ASP A 162 -10.77 14.48 -0.37
CA ASP A 162 -11.02 15.49 0.66
C ASP A 162 -10.90 16.92 0.10
N TYR A 163 -9.92 17.16 -0.77
CA TYR A 163 -9.76 18.48 -1.37
C TYR A 163 -10.85 18.79 -2.41
N ILE A 164 -11.21 17.82 -3.25
CA ILE A 164 -12.34 17.96 -4.19
C ILE A 164 -13.62 18.32 -3.44
N SER A 165 -13.89 17.67 -2.31
CA SER A 165 -15.02 17.98 -1.42
C SER A 165 -14.98 19.45 -0.98
N LYS A 166 -13.85 19.91 -0.48
CA LYS A 166 -13.65 21.29 0.01
C LYS A 166 -13.81 22.36 -1.08
N ILE A 167 -13.11 22.18 -2.22
CA ILE A 167 -13.13 23.17 -3.30
C ILE A 167 -14.46 23.21 -4.04
N SER A 168 -15.17 22.08 -4.09
CA SER A 168 -16.49 21.97 -4.73
C SER A 168 -17.63 22.30 -3.77
N LYS A 169 -17.34 22.49 -2.47
CA LYS A 169 -18.33 22.72 -1.41
C LYS A 169 -19.39 21.62 -1.33
N LEU A 170 -18.96 20.37 -1.47
CA LEU A 170 -19.77 19.16 -1.37
C LEU A 170 -19.33 18.33 -0.17
N SER A 171 -20.23 17.50 0.36
CA SER A 171 -19.85 16.48 1.36
C SER A 171 -18.98 15.40 0.74
N LEU A 172 -18.22 14.65 1.57
CA LEU A 172 -17.48 13.48 1.11
C LEU A 172 -18.38 12.46 0.40
N LYS A 173 -19.58 12.26 0.95
CA LYS A 173 -20.55 11.33 0.38
C LYS A 173 -20.94 11.73 -1.03
N GLU A 174 -21.32 12.98 -1.26
CA GLU A 174 -21.71 13.49 -2.58
C GLU A 174 -20.58 13.35 -3.59
N VAL A 175 -19.35 13.68 -3.21
CA VAL A 175 -18.17 13.51 -4.10
C VAL A 175 -17.97 12.04 -4.47
N LEU A 176 -18.02 11.14 -3.49
CA LEU A 176 -17.82 9.71 -3.70
C LEU A 176 -18.93 9.09 -4.55
N GLU A 177 -20.18 9.45 -4.31
CA GLU A 177 -21.32 8.99 -5.11
C GLU A 177 -21.25 9.49 -6.56
N ARG A 178 -20.88 10.76 -6.78
CA ARG A 178 -20.69 11.31 -8.13
C ARG A 178 -19.57 10.58 -8.87
N LEU A 179 -18.41 10.42 -8.25
CA LEU A 179 -17.28 9.70 -8.86
C LEU A 179 -17.61 8.23 -9.14
N LYS A 180 -18.31 7.55 -8.21
CA LYS A 180 -18.80 6.19 -8.41
C LYS A 180 -19.73 6.06 -9.60
N ASN A 181 -20.71 6.96 -9.69
CA ASN A 181 -21.68 7.01 -10.79
C ASN A 181 -20.99 7.31 -12.14
N ALA A 182 -19.90 8.07 -12.13
CA ALA A 182 -19.07 8.32 -13.29
C ALA A 182 -18.25 7.12 -13.74
N GLY A 183 -18.01 6.11 -12.85
CA GLY A 183 -17.26 4.89 -13.19
C GLY A 183 -16.06 4.59 -12.28
N LEU A 184 -15.82 5.37 -11.22
CA LEU A 184 -14.78 5.05 -10.24
C LEU A 184 -15.09 3.73 -9.54
N SER A 185 -14.18 2.76 -9.63
CA SER A 185 -14.40 1.40 -9.14
C SER A 185 -13.84 1.17 -7.74
N SER A 186 -12.71 1.79 -7.41
CA SER A 186 -12.06 1.66 -6.11
C SER A 186 -11.03 2.76 -5.86
N ILE A 187 -10.60 2.92 -4.61
CA ILE A 187 -9.69 3.97 -4.16
C ILE A 187 -8.40 3.34 -3.62
N PRO A 188 -7.21 3.75 -4.12
CA PRO A 188 -5.93 3.36 -3.52
C PRO A 188 -5.72 3.99 -2.14
N GLY A 189 -4.95 3.32 -1.29
CA GLY A 189 -4.63 3.78 0.06
C GLY A 189 -3.64 4.96 0.12
N ALA A 190 -3.31 5.53 -1.03
CA ALA A 190 -2.38 6.64 -1.14
C ALA A 190 -2.79 7.83 -0.27
N GLY A 191 -1.80 8.61 0.13
CA GLY A 191 -1.99 9.73 1.04
C GLY A 191 -1.97 9.35 2.52
N ALA A 192 -2.00 8.05 2.86
CA ALA A 192 -1.78 7.58 4.22
C ALA A 192 -0.38 7.94 4.74
N GLU A 193 0.62 7.71 3.93
CA GLU A 193 2.03 7.66 4.32
C GLU A 193 2.19 6.84 5.61
N ILE A 194 2.22 7.51 6.74
CA ILE A 194 2.03 6.86 8.04
C ILE A 194 0.93 7.60 8.83
N LEU A 195 -0.02 6.87 9.40
CA LEU A 195 -1.16 7.40 10.15
C LEU A 195 -0.77 7.65 11.61
N SER A 196 0.28 8.44 11.79
CA SER A 196 0.76 9.03 13.03
C SER A 196 0.94 10.52 12.79
N ASP A 197 0.13 11.37 13.44
CA ASP A 197 0.13 12.81 13.16
C ASP A 197 1.47 13.45 13.53
N ARG A 198 2.20 12.92 14.54
CA ARG A 198 3.57 13.29 14.84
C ARG A 198 4.51 13.25 13.63
N VAL A 199 4.40 12.18 12.83
CA VAL A 199 5.22 12.02 11.62
C VAL A 199 4.68 12.89 10.50
N ARG A 200 3.35 12.93 10.32
CA ARG A 200 2.68 13.70 9.25
C ARG A 200 2.97 15.18 9.33
N ASP A 201 3.00 15.76 10.53
CA ASP A 201 3.33 17.17 10.76
C ASP A 201 4.75 17.53 10.29
N VAL A 202 5.67 16.58 10.32
CA VAL A 202 7.03 16.78 9.82
C VAL A 202 7.11 16.62 8.30
N ILE A 203 6.55 15.52 7.75
CA ILE A 203 6.78 15.15 6.34
C ILE A 203 5.77 15.77 5.37
N ALA A 204 4.60 16.18 5.84
CA ALA A 204 3.52 16.72 5.02
C ALA A 204 2.51 17.56 5.83
N PRO A 205 2.92 18.70 6.42
CA PRO A 205 2.11 19.49 7.36
C PRO A 205 0.82 20.06 6.78
N LYS A 206 0.72 20.17 5.46
CA LYS A 206 -0.48 20.67 4.75
C LYS A 206 -1.43 19.53 4.34
N LYS A 207 -1.05 18.28 4.60
CA LYS A 207 -1.87 17.12 4.24
C LYS A 207 -2.97 16.90 5.30
N LEU A 208 -4.05 16.25 4.91
CA LEU A 208 -5.11 15.86 5.85
C LEU A 208 -4.56 15.03 7.03
N SER A 209 -5.18 15.12 8.20
CA SER A 209 -4.82 14.36 9.40
C SER A 209 -5.07 12.84 9.21
N SER A 210 -4.51 12.05 10.12
CA SER A 210 -4.75 10.60 10.15
C SER A 210 -6.24 10.27 10.28
N ASP A 211 -6.95 10.97 11.17
CA ASP A 211 -8.40 10.76 11.37
C ASP A 211 -9.20 11.12 10.12
N ARG A 212 -8.81 12.18 9.41
CA ARG A 212 -9.51 12.57 8.17
C ARG A 212 -9.27 11.56 7.04
N TRP A 213 -8.07 10.95 6.95
CA TRP A 213 -7.81 9.86 6.00
C TRP A 213 -8.73 8.65 6.29
N ILE A 214 -8.85 8.27 7.56
CA ILE A 214 -9.75 7.19 8.02
C ILE A 214 -11.20 7.52 7.67
N GLU A 215 -11.65 8.76 7.89
CA GLU A 215 -13.01 9.20 7.58
C GLU A 215 -13.34 9.11 6.08
N VAL A 216 -12.41 9.52 5.20
CA VAL A 216 -12.59 9.40 3.75
C VAL A 216 -12.77 7.93 3.34
N HIS A 217 -11.90 7.04 3.83
CA HIS A 217 -12.02 5.61 3.51
C HIS A 217 -13.27 4.97 4.12
N ARG A 218 -13.63 5.34 5.35
CA ARG A 218 -14.89 4.91 5.98
C ARG A 218 -16.09 5.29 5.12
N MET A 219 -16.14 6.55 4.68
CA MET A 219 -17.23 7.01 3.82
C MET A 219 -17.25 6.32 2.46
N ALA A 220 -16.07 6.09 1.85
CA ALA A 220 -15.97 5.32 0.62
C ALA A 220 -16.52 3.90 0.77
N HIS A 221 -16.16 3.20 1.87
CA HIS A 221 -16.67 1.87 2.16
C HIS A 221 -18.19 1.86 2.36
N PHE A 222 -18.76 2.85 3.04
CA PHE A 222 -20.22 2.99 3.20
C PHE A 222 -20.92 3.30 1.87
N CYS A 223 -20.30 4.02 0.95
CA CYS A 223 -20.79 4.19 -0.41
C CYS A 223 -20.60 2.93 -1.30
N GLY A 224 -20.05 1.84 -0.75
CA GLY A 224 -19.80 0.59 -1.47
C GLY A 224 -18.56 0.64 -2.38
N ILE A 225 -17.67 1.61 -2.19
CA ILE A 225 -16.40 1.73 -2.90
C ILE A 225 -15.33 1.03 -2.05
N LYS A 226 -14.79 -0.08 -2.51
CA LYS A 226 -13.68 -0.75 -1.84
C LYS A 226 -12.36 0.00 -2.08
N SER A 227 -11.38 -0.23 -1.19
CA SER A 227 -10.10 0.44 -1.27
C SER A 227 -8.92 -0.47 -0.92
N THR A 228 -7.71 0.06 -1.00
CA THR A 228 -6.51 -0.52 -0.39
C THR A 228 -6.04 0.37 0.77
N ALA A 229 -5.15 -0.14 1.60
CA ALA A 229 -4.43 0.65 2.58
C ALA A 229 -2.94 0.60 2.27
N THR A 230 -2.22 1.72 2.45
CA THR A 230 -0.78 1.79 2.19
C THR A 230 -0.06 2.40 3.38
N MET A 231 1.22 2.04 3.56
CA MET A 231 2.09 2.65 4.54
C MET A 231 3.45 2.99 3.90
N MET A 232 3.91 4.22 4.07
CA MET A 232 5.29 4.62 3.80
C MET A 232 6.06 4.72 5.11
N PHE A 233 7.17 4.02 5.23
CA PHE A 233 8.03 4.02 6.41
C PHE A 233 9.48 4.36 6.06
N GLY A 234 10.28 4.68 7.07
CA GLY A 234 11.71 4.97 6.93
C GLY A 234 12.01 6.44 6.70
N SER A 235 11.10 7.32 7.08
CA SER A 235 11.30 8.77 7.13
C SER A 235 11.78 9.20 8.52
N VAL A 236 10.88 9.75 9.35
CA VAL A 236 11.12 10.14 10.74
C VAL A 236 10.31 9.29 11.74
N ASP A 237 9.77 8.20 11.23
CA ASP A 237 8.95 7.23 11.95
C ASP A 237 9.80 6.27 12.79
N ASN A 238 9.19 5.79 13.87
CA ASN A 238 9.67 4.70 14.70
C ASN A 238 8.65 3.53 14.72
N GLU A 239 8.92 2.50 15.52
CA GLU A 239 8.09 1.30 15.59
C GLU A 239 6.70 1.59 16.18
N GLU A 240 6.59 2.52 17.12
CA GLU A 240 5.32 2.95 17.73
C GLU A 240 4.41 3.61 16.69
N ASP A 241 4.94 4.46 15.82
CA ASP A 241 4.21 5.09 14.73
C ASP A 241 3.70 4.06 13.73
N VAL A 242 4.53 3.05 13.41
CA VAL A 242 4.15 1.95 12.54
C VAL A 242 2.99 1.15 13.14
N ILE A 243 3.06 0.82 14.43
CA ILE A 243 1.98 0.10 15.11
C ILE A 243 0.70 0.95 15.22
N GLU A 244 0.82 2.25 15.45
CA GLU A 244 -0.33 3.16 15.43
C GLU A 244 -1.03 3.12 14.07
N HIS A 245 -0.27 3.22 12.98
CA HIS A 245 -0.79 3.11 11.62
C HIS A 245 -1.52 1.78 11.39
N LEU A 246 -0.87 0.67 11.73
CA LEU A 246 -1.45 -0.66 11.55
C LEU A 246 -2.73 -0.85 12.39
N GLN A 247 -2.79 -0.30 13.60
CA GLN A 247 -3.97 -0.34 14.46
C GLN A 247 -5.14 0.41 13.82
N ARG A 248 -4.93 1.65 13.36
CA ARG A 248 -5.97 2.45 12.69
C ARG A 248 -6.53 1.75 11.44
N VAL A 249 -5.68 1.13 10.64
CA VAL A 249 -6.07 0.36 9.45
C VAL A 249 -6.86 -0.89 9.86
N ARG A 250 -6.40 -1.62 10.88
CA ARG A 250 -7.05 -2.82 11.41
C ARG A 250 -8.45 -2.51 11.95
N ASP A 251 -8.58 -1.43 12.72
CA ASP A 251 -9.85 -1.01 13.32
C ASP A 251 -10.87 -0.61 12.24
N LEU A 252 -10.46 0.15 11.23
CA LEU A 252 -11.34 0.49 10.11
C LEU A 252 -11.73 -0.75 9.29
N GLN A 253 -10.83 -1.70 9.13
CA GLN A 253 -11.15 -2.97 8.47
C GLN A 253 -12.14 -3.81 9.27
N ASP A 254 -12.02 -3.84 10.61
CA ASP A 254 -13.01 -4.51 11.48
C ASP A 254 -14.38 -3.84 11.37
N GLU A 255 -14.42 -2.51 11.27
CA GLU A 255 -15.66 -1.74 11.15
C GLU A 255 -16.35 -1.96 9.80
N THR A 256 -15.59 -1.98 8.70
CA THR A 256 -16.17 -1.83 7.35
C THR A 256 -15.91 -3.00 6.41
N GLY A 257 -14.86 -3.80 6.64
CA GLY A 257 -14.42 -4.84 5.71
C GLY A 257 -14.09 -4.29 4.31
N GLY A 258 -13.71 -3.02 4.20
CA GLY A 258 -13.59 -2.32 2.93
C GLY A 258 -12.24 -2.41 2.27
N PHE A 259 -11.16 -2.69 2.99
CA PHE A 259 -9.82 -2.84 2.43
C PHE A 259 -9.62 -4.20 1.77
N ARG A 260 -9.22 -4.20 0.51
CA ARG A 260 -8.89 -5.42 -0.27
C ARG A 260 -7.46 -5.87 -0.03
N ALA A 261 -6.56 -4.94 0.19
CA ALA A 261 -5.14 -5.21 0.36
C ALA A 261 -4.45 -4.14 1.21
N PHE A 262 -3.29 -4.54 1.75
CA PHE A 262 -2.33 -3.64 2.39
C PHE A 262 -1.00 -3.67 1.65
N ILE A 263 -0.41 -2.50 1.42
CA ILE A 263 0.86 -2.32 0.74
C ILE A 263 1.77 -1.45 1.59
N LEU A 264 2.94 -1.95 1.99
CA LEU A 264 3.94 -1.11 2.64
C LEU A 264 5.14 -0.90 1.72
N TRP A 265 5.69 0.31 1.73
CA TRP A 265 6.84 0.68 0.92
C TRP A 265 7.78 1.63 1.69
N SER A 266 9.08 1.57 1.36
CA SER A 266 10.05 2.41 2.04
C SER A 266 10.18 3.77 1.37
N PHE A 267 10.32 4.82 2.17
CA PHE A 267 10.65 6.16 1.70
C PHE A 267 11.92 6.13 0.84
N GLN A 268 11.86 6.82 -0.30
CA GLN A 268 12.98 7.03 -1.21
C GLN A 268 13.47 8.47 -1.04
N PRO A 269 14.60 8.69 -0.33
CA PRO A 269 14.98 10.04 0.11
C PRO A 269 15.57 10.93 -0.98
N ASN A 270 16.11 10.36 -2.06
CA ASN A 270 16.84 11.15 -3.06
C ASN A 270 15.91 12.18 -3.74
N ASN A 271 16.47 13.35 -4.03
CA ASN A 271 15.78 14.46 -4.70
C ASN A 271 14.53 14.98 -3.95
N THR A 272 14.46 14.78 -2.63
CA THR A 272 13.32 15.23 -1.83
C THR A 272 13.69 16.38 -0.90
N PRO A 273 12.80 17.37 -0.68
CA PRO A 273 13.01 18.43 0.32
C PRO A 273 13.30 17.89 1.72
N LEU A 274 12.70 16.78 2.10
CA LEU A 274 12.94 16.15 3.41
C LEU A 274 14.39 15.68 3.58
N LYS A 275 15.02 15.18 2.50
CA LYS A 275 16.43 14.80 2.52
C LYS A 275 17.34 16.01 2.64
N GLU A 276 16.96 17.14 2.06
CA GLU A 276 17.71 18.40 2.18
C GLU A 276 17.62 18.96 3.61
N GLU A 277 16.41 18.92 4.21
CA GLU A 277 16.18 19.37 5.59
C GLU A 277 16.84 18.45 6.62
N ILE A 278 16.85 17.13 6.38
CA ILE A 278 17.40 16.12 7.30
C ILE A 278 18.40 15.24 6.54
N PRO A 279 19.64 15.71 6.33
CA PRO A 279 20.65 14.99 5.55
C PRO A 279 21.02 13.60 6.07
N SER A 280 20.75 13.32 7.35
CA SER A 280 21.01 12.02 7.98
C SER A 280 20.01 10.92 7.57
N ILE A 281 18.83 11.26 7.00
CA ILE A 281 17.87 10.26 6.54
C ILE A 281 18.49 9.39 5.45
N LYS A 282 18.38 8.08 5.62
CA LYS A 282 18.84 7.08 4.65
C LYS A 282 17.68 6.19 4.24
N LYS A 283 17.76 5.61 3.05
CA LYS A 283 16.83 4.57 2.62
C LYS A 283 16.80 3.44 3.66
N ALA A 284 15.60 3.00 4.02
CA ALA A 284 15.43 1.88 4.95
C ALA A 284 16.05 0.60 4.38
N SER A 285 16.66 -0.20 5.24
CA SER A 285 17.26 -1.47 4.85
C SER A 285 16.18 -2.51 4.47
N SER A 286 16.56 -3.48 3.62
CA SER A 286 15.69 -4.61 3.28
C SER A 286 15.31 -5.45 4.49
N ASN A 287 16.19 -5.53 5.52
CA ASN A 287 15.86 -6.17 6.79
C ASN A 287 14.68 -5.47 7.49
N ARG A 288 14.70 -4.12 7.57
CA ARG A 288 13.61 -3.33 8.15
C ARG A 288 12.32 -3.51 7.36
N TYR A 289 12.39 -3.53 6.03
CA TYR A 289 11.25 -3.80 5.17
C TYR A 289 10.62 -5.17 5.44
N LEU A 290 11.41 -6.25 5.41
CA LEU A 290 10.92 -7.61 5.63
C LEU A 290 10.37 -7.80 7.05
N ARG A 291 10.97 -7.15 8.04
CA ARG A 291 10.49 -7.13 9.43
C ARG A 291 9.11 -6.50 9.54
N TYR A 292 8.94 -5.31 8.97
CA TYR A 292 7.67 -4.59 9.01
C TYR A 292 6.59 -5.29 8.17
N LEU A 293 6.96 -5.88 7.04
CA LEU A 293 6.06 -6.69 6.24
C LEU A 293 5.52 -7.90 7.02
N ALA A 294 6.43 -8.66 7.66
CA ALA A 294 6.05 -9.81 8.46
C ALA A 294 5.15 -9.42 9.63
N CYS A 295 5.50 -8.36 10.36
CA CYS A 295 4.65 -7.83 11.44
C CYS A 295 3.29 -7.35 10.93
N SER A 296 3.24 -6.71 9.77
CA SER A 296 1.97 -6.30 9.15
C SER A 296 1.09 -7.51 8.84
N ARG A 297 1.64 -8.60 8.26
CA ARG A 297 0.87 -9.84 8.01
C ARG A 297 0.36 -10.49 9.29
N ILE A 298 1.17 -10.47 10.36
CA ILE A 298 0.78 -11.06 11.64
C ILE A 298 -0.31 -10.22 12.31
N PHE A 299 -0.24 -8.89 12.21
CA PHE A 299 -1.13 -7.98 12.91
C PHE A 299 -2.43 -7.70 12.15
N LEU A 300 -2.37 -7.52 10.82
CA LEU A 300 -3.53 -7.28 9.96
C LEU A 300 -4.21 -8.61 9.56
N ASP A 301 -4.69 -9.36 10.56
CA ASP A 301 -5.30 -10.68 10.40
C ASP A 301 -6.66 -10.65 9.69
N ASN A 302 -7.25 -9.46 9.56
CA ASN A 302 -8.51 -9.16 8.90
C ASN A 302 -8.35 -8.62 7.46
N ILE A 303 -7.11 -8.38 6.99
CA ILE A 303 -6.85 -8.00 5.60
C ILE A 303 -6.32 -9.20 4.83
N GLN A 304 -7.11 -9.61 3.82
CA GLN A 304 -6.82 -10.82 3.05
C GLN A 304 -5.48 -10.74 2.32
N ASN A 305 -5.20 -9.63 1.65
CA ASN A 305 -4.04 -9.54 0.78
C ASN A 305 -2.98 -8.56 1.31
N ILE A 306 -1.72 -8.98 1.25
CA ILE A 306 -0.56 -8.10 1.45
C ILE A 306 0.31 -8.16 0.21
N GLN A 307 0.56 -6.98 -0.37
CA GLN A 307 1.34 -6.83 -1.58
C GLN A 307 2.81 -6.57 -1.25
N SER A 308 3.70 -7.22 -1.98
CA SER A 308 5.13 -6.93 -1.99
C SER A 308 5.44 -5.60 -2.68
N SER A 309 6.40 -4.84 -2.17
CA SER A 309 6.83 -3.56 -2.76
C SER A 309 8.18 -3.69 -3.47
N TRP A 310 8.25 -4.55 -4.49
CA TRP A 310 9.47 -4.74 -5.27
C TRP A 310 9.93 -3.47 -5.99
N VAL A 311 9.01 -2.57 -6.35
CA VAL A 311 9.31 -1.28 -7.01
C VAL A 311 10.28 -0.41 -6.20
N THR A 312 10.22 -0.49 -4.86
CA THR A 312 11.12 0.26 -3.96
C THR A 312 12.29 -0.58 -3.43
N GLN A 313 12.17 -1.91 -3.46
CA GLN A 313 13.12 -2.84 -2.85
C GLN A 313 13.98 -3.60 -3.88
N GLY A 314 13.57 -3.64 -5.15
CA GLY A 314 14.12 -4.51 -6.19
C GLY A 314 13.46 -5.89 -6.20
N SER A 315 13.59 -6.60 -7.33
CA SER A 315 12.92 -7.87 -7.60
C SER A 315 13.27 -8.97 -6.59
N MET A 316 14.54 -9.11 -6.21
CA MET A 316 14.99 -10.12 -5.25
C MET A 316 14.36 -9.98 -3.86
N ILE A 317 14.29 -8.75 -3.33
CA ILE A 317 13.63 -8.50 -2.05
C ILE A 317 12.11 -8.60 -2.20
N GLY A 318 11.58 -8.22 -3.35
CA GLY A 318 10.18 -8.44 -3.71
C GLY A 318 9.80 -9.92 -3.68
N GLN A 319 10.63 -10.79 -4.21
CA GLN A 319 10.48 -12.24 -4.16
C GLN A 319 10.57 -12.76 -2.72
N LEU A 320 11.58 -12.35 -1.95
CA LEU A 320 11.72 -12.73 -0.55
C LEU A 320 10.53 -12.31 0.30
N ALA A 321 9.91 -11.18 0.01
CA ALA A 321 8.71 -10.70 0.70
C ALA A 321 7.56 -11.72 0.66
N LEU A 322 7.48 -12.54 -0.39
CA LEU A 322 6.49 -13.60 -0.52
C LEU A 322 6.68 -14.71 0.54
N LEU A 323 7.90 -14.90 1.04
CA LEU A 323 8.22 -15.82 2.14
C LEU A 323 8.03 -15.15 3.51
N PHE A 324 7.86 -13.82 3.53
CA PHE A 324 7.62 -13.01 4.73
C PHE A 324 6.15 -12.56 4.87
N GLY A 325 5.22 -13.25 4.22
CA GLY A 325 3.78 -13.07 4.41
C GLY A 325 3.06 -12.32 3.29
N ALA A 326 3.72 -11.75 2.30
CA ALA A 326 3.06 -11.25 1.11
C ALA A 326 2.50 -12.40 0.27
N ASN A 327 1.32 -12.21 -0.32
CA ASN A 327 0.68 -13.17 -1.23
C ASN A 327 0.44 -12.58 -2.63
N ASP A 328 0.82 -11.33 -2.82
CA ASP A 328 0.65 -10.58 -4.07
C ASP A 328 1.97 -9.89 -4.43
N LEU A 329 2.44 -10.05 -5.66
CA LEU A 329 3.66 -9.39 -6.13
C LEU A 329 3.38 -7.97 -6.66
N GLY A 330 2.10 -7.62 -6.81
CA GLY A 330 1.67 -6.31 -7.24
C GLY A 330 1.66 -6.14 -8.76
N SER A 331 1.91 -4.92 -9.20
CA SER A 331 1.88 -4.52 -10.60
C SER A 331 3.19 -4.84 -11.34
N VAL A 332 3.10 -5.07 -12.64
CA VAL A 332 4.26 -5.07 -13.56
C VAL A 332 4.93 -3.69 -13.66
N MET A 333 4.28 -2.64 -13.16
CA MET A 333 4.77 -1.25 -13.16
C MET A 333 5.17 -0.74 -14.54
N MET A 334 4.25 -0.78 -15.48
CA MET A 334 4.46 -0.27 -16.84
C MET A 334 4.89 1.20 -16.84
N GLU A 335 4.37 1.99 -15.87
CA GLU A 335 4.74 3.40 -15.68
C GLU A 335 4.75 3.73 -14.18
N GLU A 336 5.84 4.35 -13.68
CA GLU A 336 5.95 4.83 -12.31
C GLU A 336 6.76 6.14 -12.28
N ASN A 337 6.04 7.25 -12.16
CA ASN A 337 6.65 8.59 -12.24
C ASN A 337 7.08 9.14 -10.88
N VAL A 338 6.38 8.73 -9.81
CA VAL A 338 6.58 9.31 -8.46
C VAL A 338 7.87 8.81 -7.83
N VAL A 339 8.07 7.49 -7.82
CA VAL A 339 9.28 6.86 -7.27
C VAL A 339 10.48 7.08 -8.20
N LYS A 340 10.24 7.14 -9.52
CA LYS A 340 11.25 7.47 -10.52
C LYS A 340 11.82 8.87 -10.32
N ALA A 341 10.99 9.86 -9.96
CA ALA A 341 11.46 11.21 -9.64
C ALA A 341 12.42 11.22 -8.43
N ALA A 342 12.28 10.28 -7.50
CA ALA A 342 13.20 10.04 -6.39
C ALA A 342 14.40 9.13 -6.76
N GLY A 343 14.65 8.87 -8.04
CA GLY A 343 15.83 8.15 -8.53
C GLY A 343 15.75 6.63 -8.47
N THR A 344 14.56 6.04 -8.29
CA THR A 344 14.36 4.59 -8.29
C THR A 344 13.54 4.19 -9.51
N SER A 345 14.07 3.29 -10.35
CA SER A 345 13.38 2.80 -11.55
C SER A 345 13.58 1.29 -11.68
N PHE A 346 12.64 0.53 -11.16
CA PHE A 346 12.53 -0.90 -11.43
C PHE A 346 11.27 -1.13 -12.26
N CYS A 347 11.36 -1.98 -13.27
CA CYS A 347 10.21 -2.47 -14.04
C CYS A 347 10.38 -3.97 -14.24
N MET A 348 9.27 -4.68 -14.39
CA MET A 348 9.22 -6.10 -14.73
C MET A 348 8.10 -6.34 -15.73
N ASN A 349 8.28 -7.29 -16.61
CA ASN A 349 7.21 -7.78 -17.48
C ASN A 349 6.48 -8.97 -16.83
N GLU A 350 5.39 -9.41 -17.48
CA GLU A 350 4.57 -10.51 -16.96
C GLU A 350 5.37 -11.83 -16.83
N ALA A 351 6.31 -12.12 -17.74
CA ALA A 351 7.11 -13.34 -17.70
C ALA A 351 8.09 -13.35 -16.51
N GLU A 352 8.74 -12.23 -16.25
CA GLU A 352 9.63 -12.05 -15.08
C GLU A 352 8.87 -12.20 -13.77
N MET A 353 7.63 -11.66 -13.67
CA MET A 353 6.77 -11.86 -12.51
C MET A 353 6.46 -13.33 -12.26
N ILE A 354 6.12 -14.06 -13.32
CA ILE A 354 5.81 -15.49 -13.25
C ILE A 354 7.04 -16.26 -12.78
N GLU A 355 8.21 -16.01 -13.36
CA GLU A 355 9.47 -16.68 -13.01
C GLU A 355 9.80 -16.48 -11.53
N LEU A 356 9.76 -15.24 -11.01
CA LEU A 356 10.02 -14.94 -9.59
C LEU A 356 9.06 -15.69 -8.66
N ILE A 357 7.79 -15.85 -9.04
CA ILE A 357 6.79 -16.56 -8.24
C ILE A 357 7.04 -18.07 -8.27
N GLU A 358 7.35 -18.63 -9.45
CA GLU A 358 7.61 -20.07 -9.62
C GLU A 358 8.89 -20.52 -8.90
N ASP A 359 9.93 -19.69 -8.89
CA ASP A 359 11.22 -19.98 -8.25
C ASP A 359 11.10 -20.27 -6.75
N ILE A 360 10.13 -19.64 -6.07
CA ILE A 360 9.86 -19.91 -4.64
C ILE A 360 8.88 -21.07 -4.43
N GLY A 361 8.47 -21.76 -5.49
CA GLY A 361 7.54 -22.89 -5.42
C GLY A 361 6.09 -22.50 -5.24
N SER A 362 5.70 -21.26 -5.57
CA SER A 362 4.31 -20.80 -5.58
C SER A 362 3.72 -20.87 -7.00
N VAL A 363 2.41 -20.93 -7.12
CA VAL A 363 1.71 -20.89 -8.40
C VAL A 363 1.39 -19.44 -8.76
N ALA A 364 1.88 -18.98 -9.92
CA ALA A 364 1.62 -17.65 -10.40
C ALA A 364 0.17 -17.49 -10.91
N ALA A 365 -0.47 -16.38 -10.55
CA ALA A 365 -1.81 -16.09 -11.02
C ALA A 365 -2.01 -14.59 -11.32
N LYS A 366 -2.49 -14.30 -12.52
CA LYS A 366 -2.92 -12.96 -12.90
C LYS A 366 -4.30 -12.66 -12.32
N ARG A 367 -4.45 -11.52 -11.67
CA ARG A 367 -5.71 -11.07 -11.04
C ARG A 367 -6.22 -9.76 -11.62
N ASN A 368 -7.48 -9.43 -11.31
CA ASN A 368 -8.04 -8.09 -11.48
C ASN A 368 -7.93 -7.25 -10.19
N THR A 369 -8.50 -6.05 -10.19
CA THR A 369 -8.56 -5.13 -9.04
C THR A 369 -9.31 -5.70 -7.84
N ALA A 370 -10.30 -6.56 -8.09
CA ALA A 370 -11.10 -7.21 -7.05
C ALA A 370 -10.42 -8.44 -6.42
N TYR A 371 -9.20 -8.78 -6.85
CA TYR A 371 -8.47 -10.00 -6.49
C TYR A 371 -9.10 -11.28 -7.04
N GLU A 372 -9.95 -11.19 -8.06
CA GLU A 372 -10.44 -12.34 -8.80
C GLU A 372 -9.36 -12.86 -9.76
N ILE A 373 -9.17 -14.18 -9.79
CA ILE A 373 -8.16 -14.82 -10.62
C ILE A 373 -8.64 -14.85 -12.08
N LEU A 374 -7.91 -14.16 -12.94
CA LEU A 374 -8.16 -14.13 -14.38
C LEU A 374 -7.47 -15.27 -15.12
N LYS A 375 -6.25 -15.64 -14.65
CA LYS A 375 -5.45 -16.69 -15.26
C LYS A 375 -4.51 -17.32 -14.24
N ARG A 376 -4.41 -18.64 -14.21
CA ARG A 376 -3.39 -19.39 -13.47
C ARG A 376 -2.32 -19.86 -14.44
N TYR A 377 -1.06 -19.79 -14.02
CA TYR A 377 0.07 -20.29 -14.80
C TYR A 377 0.52 -21.60 -14.17
N PRO A 378 0.48 -22.74 -14.92
CA PRO A 378 0.91 -24.01 -14.36
C PRO A 378 2.40 -23.95 -14.01
N ALA A 379 2.76 -24.39 -12.79
CA ALA A 379 4.17 -24.49 -12.42
C ALA A 379 4.95 -25.31 -13.46
N LYS A 380 6.11 -24.81 -13.88
CA LYS A 380 7.01 -25.59 -14.73
C LYS A 380 7.31 -26.91 -14.03
N ALA A 381 7.14 -28.04 -14.72
CA ALA A 381 7.59 -29.31 -14.20
C ALA A 381 9.07 -29.17 -13.86
N LYS A 382 9.46 -29.40 -12.59
CA LYS A 382 10.87 -29.44 -12.24
C LYS A 382 11.48 -30.61 -13.00
N VAL A 383 12.35 -30.30 -13.96
CA VAL A 383 13.18 -31.29 -14.67
C VAL A 383 14.24 -31.83 -13.70
#